data_efd819c2920defd17cb21eb20c7e7a7f
#
_entry.id   efd819c2920defd17cb21eb20c7e7a7f
#
_cell.length_a   1.000
_cell.length_b   1.000
_cell.length_c   1.000
_cell.angle_alpha   90.00
_cell.angle_beta   90.00
_cell.angle_gamma   90.00
#
_symmetry.space_group_name_H-M   'P 1'
#
loop_
_entity.id
_entity.type
_entity.pdbx_description
1 polymer ?
#
loop_
_entity_poly.entity_id
_entity_poly.type
_entity_poly.pdbx_seq_one_letter_code
_entity_poly.pdbx_strand_id
1 'polypeptide(L)'
;HVTDLADIHIKGLNYLQNNKKSFTLNCGYGKGYSVKQIVNIFKRIKKNVSVEYLNRRPGDIDQVYSNTKNFKKIIKYKPKHNNIKKIILSAINWERKISKKN
;
A
#
# COMPACT_ATOMS: atom_id res chain seq x y z
N HIS A 1 -0.82 2.41 2.44
CA HIS A 1 -0.36 3.79 2.71
C HIS A 1 0.76 3.78 3.73
N VAL A 2 1.82 4.58 3.50
CA VAL A 2 3.01 4.61 4.38
C VAL A 2 2.67 4.92 5.84
N THR A 3 1.70 5.78 6.10
CA THR A 3 1.25 6.10 7.47
C THR A 3 0.64 4.90 8.17
N ASP A 4 -0.19 4.10 7.50
CA ASP A 4 -0.73 2.86 8.08
C ASP A 4 0.40 1.86 8.35
N LEU A 5 1.40 1.77 7.48
CA LEU A 5 2.55 0.92 7.69
C LEU A 5 3.38 1.37 8.91
N ALA A 6 3.59 2.66 9.08
CA ALA A 6 4.27 3.21 10.26
C ALA A 6 3.49 2.89 11.56
N ASP A 7 2.18 3.11 11.58
CA ASP A 7 1.32 2.75 12.71
C ASP A 7 1.40 1.26 13.06
N ILE A 8 1.46 0.39 12.05
CA ILE A 8 1.61 -1.06 12.21
C ILE A 8 2.95 -1.41 12.88
N HIS A 9 4.04 -0.74 12.51
CA HIS A 9 5.34 -0.95 13.15
C HIS A 9 5.31 -0.59 14.63
N ILE A 10 4.70 0.54 15.00
CA ILE A 10 4.53 0.94 16.40
C ILE A 10 3.70 -0.09 17.18
N LYS A 11 2.60 -0.56 16.59
CA LYS A 11 1.77 -1.61 17.20
C LYS A 11 2.52 -2.93 17.35
N GLY A 12 3.33 -3.29 16.36
CA GLY A 12 4.19 -4.48 16.40
C GLY A 12 5.22 -4.40 17.51
N LEU A 13 5.88 -3.24 17.67
CA LEU A 13 6.83 -3.00 18.75
C LEU A 13 6.16 -3.15 20.13
N ASN A 14 5.01 -2.54 20.34
CA ASN A 14 4.25 -2.66 21.59
C ASN A 14 3.87 -4.12 21.88
N TYR A 15 3.45 -4.87 20.85
CA TYR A 15 3.15 -6.29 20.99
C TYR A 15 4.38 -7.09 21.41
N LEU A 16 5.54 -6.83 20.79
CA LEU A 16 6.80 -7.49 21.11
C LEU A 16 7.25 -7.21 22.55
N GLN A 17 7.16 -5.95 23.00
CA GLN A 17 7.50 -5.57 24.37
C GLN A 17 6.62 -6.27 25.41
N ASN A 18 5.32 -6.38 25.15
CA ASN A 18 4.37 -7.00 26.08
C ASN A 18 4.44 -8.53 26.11
N ASN A 19 4.69 -9.16 24.97
CA ASN A 19 4.66 -10.61 24.84
C ASN A 19 6.05 -11.26 24.85
N LYS A 20 7.13 -10.49 24.70
CA LYS A 20 8.55 -10.94 24.68
C LYS A 20 8.79 -12.12 23.71
N LYS A 21 8.03 -12.19 22.64
CA LYS A 21 8.07 -13.26 21.65
C LYS A 21 8.16 -12.68 20.23
N SER A 22 9.19 -13.09 19.49
CA SER A 22 9.36 -12.73 18.08
C SER A 22 8.19 -13.24 17.23
N PHE A 23 7.86 -12.49 16.19
CA PHE A 23 6.77 -12.84 15.28
C PHE A 23 7.06 -12.33 13.86
N THR A 24 6.41 -12.94 12.88
CA THR A 24 6.40 -12.51 11.48
C THR A 24 4.95 -12.40 11.02
N LEU A 25 4.59 -11.27 10.41
CA LEU A 25 3.23 -11.03 9.94
C LEU A 25 3.23 -10.38 8.54
N ASN A 26 2.33 -10.84 7.70
CA ASN A 26 2.03 -10.18 6.45
C ASN A 26 1.10 -8.99 6.71
N CYS A 27 1.54 -7.80 6.32
CA CYS A 27 0.78 -6.56 6.47
C CYS A 27 0.18 -6.15 5.12
N GLY A 28 -1.05 -5.65 5.16
CA GLY A 28 -1.74 -5.17 3.98
C GLY A 28 -3.23 -5.00 4.24
N TYR A 29 -3.96 -4.60 3.21
CA TYR A 29 -5.40 -4.39 3.32
C TYR A 29 -6.23 -5.64 3.01
N GLY A 30 -5.59 -6.73 2.58
CA GLY A 30 -6.25 -7.99 2.21
C GLY A 30 -7.07 -7.89 0.92
N LYS A 31 -6.78 -6.89 0.09
CA LYS A 31 -7.41 -6.66 -1.21
C LYS A 31 -6.34 -6.34 -2.25
N GLY A 32 -6.43 -7.00 -3.40
CA GLY A 32 -5.55 -6.76 -4.53
C GLY A 32 -6.13 -5.79 -5.54
N TYR A 33 -5.26 -5.16 -6.31
CA TYR A 33 -5.59 -4.31 -7.45
C TYR A 33 -4.70 -4.69 -8.63
N SER A 34 -5.29 -4.81 -9.82
CA SER A 34 -4.49 -4.97 -11.04
C SER A 34 -3.83 -3.64 -11.42
N VAL A 35 -2.71 -3.71 -12.15
CA VAL A 35 -2.04 -2.52 -12.70
C VAL A 35 -3.02 -1.65 -13.51
N LYS A 36 -3.85 -2.26 -14.35
CA LYS A 36 -4.88 -1.55 -15.13
C LYS A 36 -5.88 -0.78 -14.26
N GLN A 37 -6.31 -1.36 -13.13
CA GLN A 37 -7.18 -0.66 -12.17
C GLN A 37 -6.48 0.56 -11.56
N ILE A 38 -5.22 0.43 -11.16
CA ILE A 38 -4.42 1.55 -10.63
C ILE A 38 -4.27 2.66 -11.68
N VAL A 39 -3.90 2.30 -12.90
CA VAL A 39 -3.77 3.25 -14.03
C VAL A 39 -5.07 4.00 -14.28
N ASN A 40 -6.21 3.31 -14.29
CA ASN A 40 -7.52 3.94 -14.49
C ASN A 40 -7.87 4.94 -13.39
N ILE A 41 -7.56 4.60 -12.13
CA ILE A 41 -7.77 5.52 -11.00
C ILE A 41 -6.84 6.73 -11.14
N PHE A 42 -5.57 6.51 -11.48
CA PHE A 42 -4.59 7.57 -11.68
C PHE A 42 -5.03 8.55 -12.79
N LYS A 43 -5.48 8.04 -13.95
CA LYS A 43 -6.01 8.87 -15.06
C LYS A 43 -7.21 9.73 -14.65
N ARG A 44 -8.07 9.23 -13.76
CA ARG A 44 -9.20 10.02 -13.22
C ARG A 44 -8.76 11.16 -12.32
N ILE A 45 -7.65 10.98 -11.60
CA ILE A 45 -7.07 12.01 -10.72
C ILE A 45 -6.27 13.04 -11.54
N LYS A 46 -5.48 12.57 -12.49
CA LYS A 46 -4.61 13.39 -13.34
C LYS A 46 -4.92 13.10 -14.80
N LYS A 47 -5.68 13.98 -15.44
CA LYS A 47 -6.21 13.76 -16.81
C LYS A 47 -5.13 13.68 -17.90
N ASN A 48 -4.05 14.46 -17.77
CA ASN A 48 -2.99 14.57 -18.80
C ASN A 48 -1.84 13.59 -18.48
N VAL A 49 -2.10 12.29 -18.53
CA VAL A 49 -1.09 11.26 -18.35
C VAL A 49 -1.06 10.35 -19.57
N SER A 50 0.07 10.29 -20.23
CA SER A 50 0.33 9.29 -21.26
C SER A 50 0.60 7.94 -20.61
N VAL A 51 -0.01 6.89 -21.15
CA VAL A 51 0.19 5.51 -20.70
C VAL A 51 0.46 4.66 -21.93
N GLU A 52 1.59 4.01 -21.94
CA GLU A 52 1.99 3.05 -22.97
C GLU A 52 1.84 1.62 -22.42
N TYR A 53 1.23 0.76 -23.20
CA TYR A 53 1.09 -0.67 -22.89
C TYR A 53 2.14 -1.44 -23.69
N LEU A 54 3.10 -1.99 -22.98
CA LEU A 54 4.16 -2.81 -23.55
C LEU A 54 3.81 -4.31 -23.43
N ASN A 55 4.62 -5.14 -24.08
CA ASN A 55 4.51 -6.59 -23.96
C ASN A 55 4.75 -7.04 -22.51
N ARG A 56 4.05 -8.09 -22.12
CA ARG A 56 4.16 -8.69 -20.77
C ARG A 56 5.59 -9.21 -20.56
N ARG A 57 6.15 -8.88 -19.41
CA ARG A 57 7.45 -9.41 -19.00
C ARG A 57 7.29 -10.80 -18.39
N PRO A 58 8.26 -11.73 -18.56
CA PRO A 58 8.25 -13.01 -17.84
C PRO A 58 8.18 -12.78 -16.32
N GLY A 59 7.29 -13.52 -15.64
CA GLY A 59 7.11 -13.39 -14.19
C GLY A 59 6.15 -12.30 -13.72
N ASP A 60 5.61 -11.46 -14.61
CA ASP A 60 4.59 -10.48 -14.21
C ASP A 60 3.32 -11.18 -13.70
N ILE A 61 2.88 -10.78 -12.53
CA ILE A 61 1.66 -11.27 -11.86
C ILE A 61 0.54 -10.24 -12.05
N ASP A 62 -0.64 -10.70 -12.41
CA ASP A 62 -1.79 -9.81 -12.65
C ASP A 62 -2.26 -9.10 -11.39
N GLN A 63 -2.20 -9.80 -10.26
CA GLN A 63 -2.65 -9.29 -8.97
C GLN A 63 -1.95 -10.03 -7.83
N VAL A 64 -1.47 -9.29 -6.84
CA VAL A 64 -0.91 -9.85 -5.62
C VAL A 64 -1.39 -9.08 -4.39
N TYR A 65 -1.67 -9.77 -3.30
CA TYR A 65 -2.06 -9.15 -2.03
C TYR A 65 -1.73 -10.06 -0.84
N SER A 66 -1.60 -9.45 0.33
CA SER A 66 -1.25 -10.16 1.55
C SER A 66 -2.43 -10.90 2.16
N ASN A 67 -2.20 -12.12 2.64
CA ASN A 67 -3.11 -12.76 3.57
C ASN A 67 -2.94 -12.15 4.97
N THR A 68 -3.93 -11.40 5.43
CA THR A 68 -3.87 -10.63 6.67
C THR A 68 -4.58 -11.28 7.86
N LYS A 69 -4.94 -12.57 7.78
CA LYS A 69 -5.68 -13.27 8.86
C LYS A 69 -4.92 -13.22 10.19
N ASN A 70 -3.65 -13.59 10.20
CA ASN A 70 -2.82 -13.58 11.41
C ASN A 70 -2.54 -12.17 11.92
N PHE A 71 -2.32 -11.22 11.01
CA PHE A 71 -2.15 -9.82 11.35
C PHE A 71 -3.35 -9.28 12.15
N LYS A 72 -4.57 -9.50 11.66
CA LYS A 72 -5.80 -9.04 12.33
C LYS A 72 -6.00 -9.65 13.71
N LYS A 73 -5.58 -10.91 13.92
CA LYS A 73 -5.66 -11.59 15.21
C LYS A 73 -4.69 -11.01 16.24
N ILE A 74 -3.46 -10.71 15.83
CA ILE A 74 -2.35 -10.35 16.71
C ILE A 74 -2.30 -8.84 16.95
N ILE A 75 -2.34 -8.03 15.90
CA ILE A 75 -2.12 -6.58 16.01
C ILE A 75 -3.40 -5.77 16.22
N LYS A 76 -4.59 -6.31 15.99
CA LYS A 76 -5.89 -5.64 16.19
C LYS A 76 -5.91 -4.17 15.69
N TYR A 77 -5.25 -3.90 14.57
CA TYR A 77 -5.15 -2.57 13.97
C TYR A 77 -6.22 -2.39 12.89
N LYS A 78 -6.93 -1.25 12.94
CA LYS A 78 -7.86 -0.85 11.89
C LYS A 78 -7.18 0.20 11.00
N PRO A 79 -6.88 -0.10 9.74
CA PRO A 79 -6.25 0.86 8.83
C PRO A 79 -7.09 2.13 8.65
N LYS A 80 -6.43 3.28 8.67
CA LYS A 80 -7.07 4.60 8.50
C LYS A 80 -7.11 5.04 7.03
N HIS A 81 -6.20 4.51 6.22
CA HIS A 81 -5.98 4.93 4.83
C HIS A 81 -6.27 3.82 3.81
N ASN A 82 -7.16 2.86 4.13
CA ASN A 82 -7.57 1.80 3.20
C ASN A 82 -8.47 2.35 2.08
N ASN A 83 -7.92 3.24 1.28
CA ASN A 83 -8.58 3.86 0.14
C ASN A 83 -7.55 4.11 -0.96
N ILE A 84 -7.62 3.34 -2.04
CA ILE A 84 -6.63 3.37 -3.12
C ILE A 84 -6.54 4.75 -3.80
N LYS A 85 -7.65 5.47 -3.95
CA LYS A 85 -7.65 6.83 -4.51
C LYS A 85 -6.86 7.80 -3.62
N LYS A 86 -7.04 7.73 -2.30
CA LYS A 86 -6.28 8.55 -1.34
C LYS A 86 -4.79 8.19 -1.36
N ILE A 87 -4.45 6.89 -1.46
CA ILE A 87 -3.07 6.41 -1.56
C ILE A 87 -2.40 7.00 -2.81
N ILE A 88 -3.03 6.89 -3.97
CA ILE A 88 -2.51 7.44 -5.23
C ILE A 88 -2.36 8.96 -5.14
N LEU A 89 -3.35 9.66 -4.58
CA LEU A 89 -3.29 11.12 -4.43
C LEU A 89 -2.13 11.55 -3.52
N SER A 90 -1.89 10.84 -2.42
CA SER A 90 -0.76 11.11 -1.52
C SER A 90 0.60 10.92 -2.23
N ALA A 91 0.72 9.89 -3.06
CA ALA A 91 1.91 9.66 -3.87
C ALA A 91 2.14 10.78 -4.89
N ILE A 92 1.09 11.19 -5.61
CA ILE A 92 1.17 12.32 -6.55
C ILE A 92 1.60 13.62 -5.85
N ASN A 93 1.04 13.89 -4.67
CA ASN A 93 1.40 15.09 -3.91
C ASN A 93 2.85 15.05 -3.42
N TRP A 94 3.34 13.87 -3.04
CA TRP A 94 4.74 13.69 -2.67
C TRP A 94 5.67 13.95 -3.85
N GLU A 95 5.42 13.37 -5.02
CA GLU A 95 6.19 13.60 -6.25
C GLU A 95 6.25 15.10 -6.62
N ARG A 96 5.12 15.81 -6.53
CA ARG A 96 5.08 17.25 -6.76
C ARG A 96 5.94 18.03 -5.77
N LYS A 97 6.00 17.58 -4.51
CA LYS A 97 6.79 18.24 -3.47
C LYS A 97 8.28 18.08 -3.70
N ILE A 98 8.73 16.88 -4.06
CA ILE A 98 10.16 16.65 -4.35
C ILE A 98 10.60 17.30 -5.65
N SER A 99 9.77 17.28 -6.71
CA SER A 99 10.08 17.93 -7.99
C SER A 99 10.22 19.46 -7.90
N LYS A 100 9.64 20.10 -6.88
CA LYS A 100 9.80 21.54 -6.61
C LYS A 100 11.09 21.89 -5.85
N LYS A 101 11.78 20.90 -5.29
CA LYS A 101 13.03 21.10 -4.54
C LYS A 101 14.29 20.94 -5.40
N ASN A 102 14.13 20.41 -6.60
CA ASN A 102 15.17 20.28 -7.62
C ASN A 102 14.99 21.38 -8.67
#